data_7cd5dce092dafaa5819d20a18ca1bbad
#
_entry.id   7cd5dce092dafaa5819d20a18ca1bbad
#
_cell.length_a   1.000
_cell.length_b   1.000
_cell.length_c   1.000
_cell.angle_alpha   90.00
_cell.angle_beta   90.00
_cell.angle_gamma   90.00
#
_symmetry.space_group_name_H-M   'P 1'
#
loop_
_entity.id
_entity.type
_entity.pdbx_description
1 polymer ?
#
loop_
_entity_poly.entity_id
_entity_poly.type
_entity_poly.pdbx_seq_one_letter_code
_entity_poly.pdbx_strand_id
1 'polypeptide(L)'
;MNRVKSTQDLELKERLVAVNRVTKVTKGGRTFTFAAIVVVGNGNGIVGHGLGKAGEVTAAIAKATEAAKKNLIQVPVLKGTIPHEQYAKFGGARVYIQPASEGTGVKAGGAMRAVLESVGVNDVLAKAKGSSNPHNLVKATIEALSELRDAYTIAGTRGISMEKVFRG
;
A
#
# COMPACT_ATOMS: atom_id res chain seq x y z
N MET A 1 -9.56 7.95 -7.05
CA MET A 1 -8.16 7.75 -6.61
C MET A 1 -7.53 9.10 -6.31
N ASN A 2 -7.26 9.41 -5.05
CA ASN A 2 -6.58 10.64 -4.64
C ASN A 2 -5.07 10.50 -4.88
N ARG A 3 -4.60 10.77 -6.10
CA ARG A 3 -3.16 10.82 -6.40
C ARG A 3 -2.56 12.12 -5.90
N VAL A 4 -1.44 12.03 -5.20
CA VAL A 4 -0.68 13.20 -4.74
C VAL A 4 0.09 13.78 -5.93
N LYS A 5 -0.14 15.08 -6.23
CA LYS A 5 0.43 15.76 -7.41
C LYS A 5 1.83 16.34 -7.18
N SER A 6 2.29 16.50 -5.94
CA SER A 6 3.60 17.08 -5.61
C SER A 6 4.35 16.21 -4.59
N THR A 7 5.60 15.88 -4.89
CA THR A 7 6.49 15.05 -4.04
C THR A 7 7.67 15.83 -3.46
N GLN A 8 7.77 17.14 -3.75
CA GLN A 8 9.01 17.90 -3.52
C GLN A 8 9.39 18.15 -2.06
N ASP A 9 8.42 18.06 -1.11
CA ASP A 9 8.67 18.35 0.32
C ASP A 9 8.29 17.19 1.27
N LEU A 10 8.16 15.96 0.73
CA LEU A 10 7.74 14.83 1.54
C LEU A 10 8.93 13.98 2.00
N GLU A 11 9.16 13.90 3.29
CA GLU A 11 10.04 12.87 3.85
C GLU A 11 9.42 11.49 3.62
N LEU A 12 9.92 10.76 2.65
CA LEU A 12 9.44 9.44 2.28
C LEU A 12 10.40 8.36 2.79
N LYS A 13 9.90 7.48 3.63
CA LYS A 13 10.64 6.28 4.07
C LYS A 13 10.40 5.15 3.09
N GLU A 14 11.48 4.49 2.70
CA GLU A 14 11.47 3.38 1.75
C GLU A 14 11.49 2.05 2.51
N ARG A 15 10.64 1.10 2.09
CA ARG A 15 10.61 -0.23 2.67
C ARG A 15 10.61 -1.28 1.57
N LEU A 16 11.66 -2.09 1.54
CA LEU A 16 11.77 -3.24 0.65
C LEU A 16 10.86 -4.36 1.15
N VAL A 17 9.95 -4.83 0.29
CA VAL A 17 9.02 -5.92 0.61
C VAL A 17 9.57 -7.27 0.17
N ALA A 18 10.05 -7.36 -1.07
CA ALA A 18 10.63 -8.59 -1.62
C ALA A 18 11.59 -8.30 -2.77
N VAL A 19 12.59 -9.16 -2.90
CA VAL A 19 13.49 -9.24 -4.06
C VAL A 19 13.48 -10.67 -4.58
N ASN A 20 13.25 -10.81 -5.87
CA ASN A 20 13.26 -12.10 -6.54
C ASN A 20 14.27 -12.09 -7.67
N ARG A 21 15.09 -13.15 -7.77
CA ARG A 21 15.91 -13.41 -8.97
C ARG A 21 15.03 -14.03 -10.05
N VAL A 22 14.92 -13.36 -11.19
CA VAL A 22 14.12 -13.78 -12.33
C VAL A 22 15.02 -14.09 -13.54
N THR A 23 14.58 -14.97 -14.40
CA THR A 23 15.38 -15.43 -15.53
C THR A 23 14.60 -15.27 -16.83
N LYS A 24 15.25 -14.72 -17.84
CA LYS A 24 14.78 -14.75 -19.23
C LYS A 24 15.61 -15.80 -19.98
N VAL A 25 14.93 -16.77 -20.57
CA VAL A 25 15.58 -17.80 -21.40
C VAL A 25 15.56 -17.36 -22.85
N THR A 26 16.74 -17.36 -23.50
CA THR A 26 16.93 -17.02 -24.91
C THR A 26 17.65 -18.17 -25.61
N LYS A 27 17.77 -18.16 -26.93
CA LYS A 27 18.52 -19.16 -27.70
C LYS A 27 19.99 -19.30 -27.28
N GLY A 28 20.57 -18.25 -26.70
CA GLY A 28 21.97 -18.22 -26.22
C GLY A 28 22.15 -18.58 -24.75
N GLY A 29 21.05 -18.92 -24.02
CA GLY A 29 21.13 -19.29 -22.60
C GLY A 29 20.16 -18.53 -21.69
N ARG A 30 20.50 -18.48 -20.39
CA ARG A 30 19.69 -17.88 -19.34
C ARG A 30 20.28 -16.53 -18.92
N THR A 31 19.53 -15.46 -19.08
CA THR A 31 19.89 -14.13 -18.57
C THR A 31 19.17 -13.87 -17.25
N PHE A 32 19.93 -13.66 -16.18
CA PHE A 32 19.40 -13.41 -14.85
C PHE A 32 19.23 -11.92 -14.60
N THR A 33 18.12 -11.55 -13.96
CA THR A 33 17.85 -10.20 -13.48
C THR A 33 17.19 -10.27 -12.11
N PHE A 34 17.14 -9.14 -11.39
CA PHE A 34 16.48 -9.03 -10.10
C PHE A 34 15.23 -8.18 -10.25
N ALA A 35 14.14 -8.61 -9.62
CA ALA A 35 12.91 -7.87 -9.51
C ALA A 35 12.69 -7.51 -8.04
N ALA A 36 12.62 -6.22 -7.74
CA ALA A 36 12.36 -5.70 -6.41
C ALA A 36 10.97 -5.02 -6.36
N ILE A 37 10.24 -5.24 -5.26
CA ILE A 37 9.04 -4.48 -4.93
C ILE A 37 9.30 -3.67 -3.68
N VAL A 38 9.08 -2.36 -3.80
CA VAL A 38 9.31 -1.37 -2.76
C VAL A 38 8.02 -0.62 -2.47
N VAL A 39 7.78 -0.34 -1.20
CA VAL A 39 6.73 0.55 -0.72
C VAL A 39 7.39 1.79 -0.16
N VAL A 40 6.82 2.94 -0.44
CA VAL A 40 7.28 4.25 0.02
C VAL A 40 6.14 4.95 0.73
N GLY A 41 6.39 5.56 1.87
CA GLY A 41 5.37 6.31 2.61
C GLY A 41 5.96 7.33 3.57
N ASN A 42 5.15 8.29 3.98
CA ASN A 42 5.54 9.36 4.89
C ASN A 42 5.11 9.13 6.36
N GLY A 43 4.40 8.02 6.64
CA GLY A 43 3.82 7.77 7.95
C GLY A 43 2.64 8.68 8.32
N ASN A 44 2.14 9.51 7.40
CA ASN A 44 1.05 10.47 7.60
C ASN A 44 -0.04 10.36 6.51
N GLY A 45 -0.39 9.13 6.14
CA GLY A 45 -1.47 8.87 5.19
C GLY A 45 -1.05 8.88 3.72
N ILE A 46 0.24 9.03 3.38
CA ILE A 46 0.70 8.94 2.00
C ILE A 46 1.51 7.66 1.81
N VAL A 47 1.16 6.88 0.78
CA VAL A 47 1.86 5.65 0.44
C VAL A 47 1.87 5.42 -1.06
N GLY A 48 2.91 4.77 -1.55
CA GLY A 48 3.01 4.32 -2.93
C GLY A 48 3.77 3.01 -3.02
N HIS A 49 3.63 2.33 -4.14
CA HIS A 49 4.40 1.12 -4.43
C HIS A 49 5.03 1.20 -5.80
N GLY A 50 6.16 0.55 -5.95
CA GLY A 50 6.86 0.43 -7.22
C GLY A 50 7.50 -0.93 -7.42
N LEU A 51 7.60 -1.33 -8.67
CA LEU A 51 8.32 -2.51 -9.13
C LEU A 51 9.49 -2.08 -9.98
N GLY A 52 10.69 -2.55 -9.65
CA GLY A 52 11.90 -2.32 -10.44
C GLY A 52 12.54 -3.64 -10.85
N LYS A 53 13.10 -3.67 -12.07
CA LYS A 53 13.91 -4.79 -12.57
C LYS A 53 15.24 -4.28 -13.10
N ALA A 54 16.34 -4.95 -12.72
CA ALA A 54 17.69 -4.62 -13.18
C ALA A 54 18.61 -5.85 -13.10
N GLY A 55 19.82 -5.74 -13.64
CA GLY A 55 20.87 -6.75 -13.52
C GLY A 55 21.43 -6.88 -12.11
N GLU A 56 21.34 -5.81 -11.31
CA GLU A 56 21.79 -5.73 -9.93
C GLU A 56 20.65 -5.40 -8.98
N VAL A 57 20.74 -5.87 -7.72
CA VAL A 57 19.71 -5.66 -6.71
C VAL A 57 19.54 -4.19 -6.35
N THR A 58 20.65 -3.47 -6.16
CA THR A 58 20.66 -2.03 -5.84
C THR A 58 19.98 -1.19 -6.92
N ALA A 59 20.30 -1.44 -8.19
CA ALA A 59 19.67 -0.77 -9.32
C ALA A 59 18.17 -1.13 -9.45
N ALA A 60 17.78 -2.38 -9.13
CA ALA A 60 16.37 -2.79 -9.12
C ALA A 60 15.58 -2.06 -8.02
N ILE A 61 16.16 -1.89 -6.81
CA ILE A 61 15.55 -1.14 -5.70
C ILE A 61 15.40 0.33 -6.07
N ALA A 62 16.45 0.98 -6.58
CA ALA A 62 16.39 2.39 -6.99
C ALA A 62 15.27 2.64 -8.02
N LYS A 63 15.16 1.80 -9.05
CA LYS A 63 14.07 1.87 -10.04
C LYS A 63 12.69 1.65 -9.41
N ALA A 64 12.58 0.72 -8.46
CA ALA A 64 11.32 0.46 -7.76
C ALA A 64 10.90 1.67 -6.91
N THR A 65 11.85 2.31 -6.21
CA THR A 65 11.62 3.53 -5.42
C THR A 65 11.16 4.69 -6.30
N GLU A 66 11.79 4.94 -7.43
CA GLU A 66 11.35 5.98 -8.37
C GLU A 66 9.93 5.70 -8.90
N ALA A 67 9.63 4.44 -9.23
CA ALA A 67 8.29 4.04 -9.66
C ALA A 67 7.25 4.22 -8.52
N ALA A 68 7.63 3.94 -7.26
CA ALA A 68 6.76 4.14 -6.11
C ALA A 68 6.46 5.63 -5.87
N LYS A 69 7.45 6.51 -5.98
CA LYS A 69 7.29 7.97 -5.86
C LYS A 69 6.34 8.57 -6.90
N LYS A 70 6.22 7.94 -8.08
CA LYS A 70 5.27 8.35 -9.13
C LYS A 70 3.82 7.90 -8.87
N ASN A 71 3.63 6.91 -8.00
CA ASN A 71 2.34 6.28 -7.74
C ASN A 71 1.88 6.48 -6.28
N LEU A 72 2.05 7.69 -5.75
CA LEU A 72 1.61 8.02 -4.40
C LEU A 72 0.09 8.23 -4.35
N ILE A 73 -0.53 7.66 -3.33
CA ILE A 73 -1.94 7.85 -2.98
C ILE A 73 -2.05 8.43 -1.58
N GLN A 74 -3.11 9.19 -1.35
CA GLN A 74 -3.48 9.68 -0.03
C GLN A 74 -4.59 8.81 0.57
N VAL A 75 -4.39 8.39 1.81
CA VAL A 75 -5.26 7.49 2.58
C VAL A 75 -5.73 8.21 3.83
N PRO A 76 -7.02 8.19 4.16
CA PRO A 76 -7.51 8.73 5.42
C PRO A 76 -7.08 7.85 6.60
N VAL A 77 -6.31 8.42 7.53
CA VAL A 77 -5.92 7.79 8.80
C VAL A 77 -6.56 8.58 9.94
N LEU A 78 -7.29 7.90 10.82
CA LEU A 78 -7.99 8.49 11.95
C LEU A 78 -7.44 7.93 13.26
N LYS A 79 -6.83 8.78 14.09
CA LYS A 79 -6.29 8.39 15.41
C LYS A 79 -5.43 7.11 15.38
N GLY A 80 -4.58 7.00 14.34
CA GLY A 80 -3.68 5.83 14.18
C GLY A 80 -4.31 4.59 13.58
N THR A 81 -5.61 4.61 13.22
CA THR A 81 -6.31 3.49 12.57
C THR A 81 -7.02 3.92 11.30
N ILE A 82 -7.67 2.98 10.61
CA ILE A 82 -8.46 3.21 9.39
C ILE A 82 -9.93 3.55 9.75
N PRO A 83 -10.65 4.32 8.92
CA PRO A 83 -12.02 4.77 9.24
C PRO A 83 -13.06 3.66 9.26
N HIS A 84 -12.94 2.65 8.41
CA HIS A 84 -13.88 1.52 8.31
C HIS A 84 -13.19 0.28 7.76
N GLU A 85 -13.86 -0.86 7.85
CA GLU A 85 -13.43 -2.10 7.21
C GLU A 85 -13.49 -1.99 5.68
N GLN A 86 -12.57 -2.66 5.01
CA GLN A 86 -12.52 -2.69 3.56
C GLN A 86 -11.98 -4.02 3.03
N TYR A 87 -12.57 -4.45 1.91
CA TYR A 87 -12.10 -5.58 1.13
C TYR A 87 -11.57 -5.08 -0.21
N ALA A 88 -10.48 -5.69 -0.68
CA ALA A 88 -10.01 -5.50 -2.04
C ALA A 88 -9.42 -6.79 -2.61
N LYS A 89 -9.35 -6.86 -3.95
CA LYS A 89 -8.83 -8.01 -4.67
C LYS A 89 -7.94 -7.55 -5.80
N PHE A 90 -6.71 -8.07 -5.85
CA PHE A 90 -5.82 -7.88 -6.98
C PHE A 90 -5.27 -9.24 -7.45
N GLY A 91 -5.57 -9.60 -8.71
CA GLY A 91 -5.24 -10.93 -9.23
C GLY A 91 -5.86 -12.03 -8.37
N GLY A 92 -5.05 -12.97 -7.89
CA GLY A 92 -5.49 -14.04 -6.98
C GLY A 92 -5.45 -13.67 -5.50
N ALA A 93 -4.94 -12.49 -5.11
CA ALA A 93 -4.90 -12.06 -3.72
C ALA A 93 -6.18 -11.31 -3.34
N ARG A 94 -6.72 -11.64 -2.18
CA ARG A 94 -7.84 -10.96 -1.53
C ARG A 94 -7.36 -10.46 -0.18
N VAL A 95 -7.64 -9.20 0.11
CA VAL A 95 -7.22 -8.52 1.34
C VAL A 95 -8.44 -8.02 2.07
N TYR A 96 -8.45 -8.21 3.37
CA TYR A 96 -9.41 -7.66 4.31
C TYR A 96 -8.65 -6.84 5.35
N ILE A 97 -9.07 -5.62 5.57
CA ILE A 97 -8.55 -4.71 6.60
C ILE A 97 -9.69 -4.23 7.47
N GLN A 98 -9.46 -4.15 8.78
CA GLN A 98 -10.46 -3.74 9.77
C GLN A 98 -9.80 -2.81 10.79
N PRO A 99 -10.48 -1.72 11.21
CA PRO A 99 -9.97 -0.85 12.25
C PRO A 99 -9.85 -1.61 13.59
N ALA A 100 -8.90 -1.19 14.40
CA ALA A 100 -8.67 -1.77 15.71
C ALA A 100 -8.54 -0.68 16.77
N SER A 101 -8.76 -1.05 18.03
CA SER A 101 -8.58 -0.15 19.18
C SER A 101 -7.10 0.17 19.39
N GLU A 102 -6.84 1.32 19.98
CA GLU A 102 -5.49 1.78 20.33
C GLU A 102 -4.76 0.73 21.17
N GLY A 103 -3.48 0.50 20.85
CA GLY A 103 -2.64 -0.49 21.50
C GLY A 103 -2.71 -1.90 20.90
N THR A 104 -3.60 -2.16 19.92
CA THR A 104 -3.67 -3.47 19.23
C THR A 104 -2.43 -3.75 18.38
N GLY A 105 -1.84 -2.71 17.80
CA GLY A 105 -0.73 -2.81 16.87
C GLY A 105 -1.14 -3.29 15.47
N VAL A 106 -0.19 -3.37 14.55
CA VAL A 106 -0.42 -3.83 13.18
C VAL A 106 -0.42 -5.35 13.14
N LYS A 107 -1.60 -5.97 13.07
CA LYS A 107 -1.76 -7.42 12.91
C LYS A 107 -2.00 -7.78 11.44
N ALA A 108 -0.91 -7.94 10.69
CA ALA A 108 -0.93 -8.18 9.25
C ALA A 108 0.21 -9.11 8.81
N GLY A 109 0.05 -9.76 7.68
CA GLY A 109 1.13 -10.49 7.01
C GLY A 109 2.22 -9.53 6.52
N GLY A 110 3.47 -10.00 6.36
CA GLY A 110 4.65 -9.16 6.12
C GLY A 110 4.51 -8.14 5.00
N ALA A 111 3.99 -8.54 3.84
CA ALA A 111 3.78 -7.63 2.70
C ALA A 111 2.72 -6.55 3.00
N MET A 112 1.62 -6.93 3.67
CA MET A 112 0.57 -5.99 4.08
C MET A 112 1.06 -5.07 5.19
N ARG A 113 1.79 -5.61 6.18
CA ARG A 113 2.38 -4.84 7.28
C ARG A 113 3.30 -3.75 6.76
N ALA A 114 4.14 -4.06 5.77
CA ALA A 114 5.02 -3.07 5.16
C ALA A 114 4.25 -1.87 4.57
N VAL A 115 3.09 -2.11 3.95
CA VAL A 115 2.23 -1.04 3.41
C VAL A 115 1.58 -0.25 4.54
N LEU A 116 0.93 -0.93 5.50
CA LEU A 116 0.18 -0.30 6.60
C LEU A 116 1.06 0.57 7.50
N GLU A 117 2.24 0.08 7.86
CA GLU A 117 3.21 0.86 8.63
C GLU A 117 3.79 2.04 7.85
N SER A 118 3.97 1.92 6.51
CA SER A 118 4.43 3.03 5.67
C SER A 118 3.38 4.13 5.52
N VAL A 119 2.09 3.80 5.62
CA VAL A 119 0.98 4.76 5.68
C VAL A 119 0.95 5.53 7.01
N GLY A 120 1.45 4.91 8.10
CA GLY A 120 1.36 5.44 9.46
C GLY A 120 0.16 4.92 10.24
N VAL A 121 -0.40 3.77 9.84
CA VAL A 121 -1.42 3.06 10.62
C VAL A 121 -0.73 2.28 11.71
N ASN A 122 -1.11 2.51 12.97
CA ASN A 122 -0.56 1.88 14.15
C ASN A 122 -1.41 0.70 14.64
N ASP A 123 -2.73 0.79 14.48
CA ASP A 123 -3.70 -0.17 15.01
C ASP A 123 -4.64 -0.66 13.91
N VAL A 124 -4.47 -1.91 13.48
CA VAL A 124 -5.25 -2.50 12.40
C VAL A 124 -5.20 -4.02 12.42
N LEU A 125 -6.33 -4.64 12.12
CA LEU A 125 -6.41 -6.07 11.85
C LEU A 125 -6.50 -6.27 10.34
N ALA A 126 -5.62 -7.10 9.80
CA ALA A 126 -5.58 -7.36 8.37
C ALA A 126 -5.30 -8.82 8.06
N LYS A 127 -6.02 -9.35 7.08
CA LYS A 127 -5.88 -10.75 6.64
C LYS A 127 -5.83 -10.85 5.13
N ALA A 128 -4.85 -11.60 4.65
CA ALA A 128 -4.76 -12.00 3.25
C ALA A 128 -5.35 -13.40 3.04
N LYS A 129 -6.06 -13.57 1.93
CA LYS A 129 -6.59 -14.86 1.46
C LYS A 129 -6.24 -15.06 -0.02
N GLY A 130 -6.15 -16.32 -0.44
CA GLY A 130 -5.80 -16.67 -1.82
C GLY A 130 -4.31 -16.63 -2.07
N SER A 131 -3.85 -15.81 -3.01
CA SER A 131 -2.44 -15.74 -3.38
C SER A 131 -1.58 -15.12 -2.27
N SER A 132 -0.46 -15.78 -1.96
CA SER A 132 0.57 -15.26 -1.04
C SER A 132 1.67 -14.46 -1.75
N ASN A 133 1.54 -14.22 -3.07
CA ASN A 133 2.53 -13.45 -3.82
C ASN A 133 2.63 -12.01 -3.31
N PRO A 134 3.81 -11.55 -2.84
CA PRO A 134 3.98 -10.21 -2.29
C PRO A 134 3.55 -9.09 -3.24
N HIS A 135 3.76 -9.25 -4.55
CA HIS A 135 3.35 -8.28 -5.56
C HIS A 135 1.83 -8.08 -5.59
N ASN A 136 1.08 -9.17 -5.52
CA ASN A 136 -0.39 -9.10 -5.51
C ASN A 136 -0.91 -8.57 -4.18
N LEU A 137 -0.31 -8.97 -3.06
CA LEU A 137 -0.69 -8.52 -1.72
C LEU A 137 -0.49 -7.02 -1.54
N VAL A 138 0.68 -6.49 -1.94
CA VAL A 138 0.94 -5.03 -1.86
C VAL A 138 -0.08 -4.25 -2.68
N LYS A 139 -0.34 -4.67 -3.93
CA LYS A 139 -1.30 -3.99 -4.79
C LYS A 139 -2.72 -4.06 -4.24
N ALA A 140 -3.18 -5.23 -3.79
CA ALA A 140 -4.49 -5.41 -3.18
C ALA A 140 -4.64 -4.56 -1.90
N THR A 141 -3.60 -4.46 -1.07
CA THR A 141 -3.62 -3.64 0.15
C THR A 141 -3.72 -2.15 -0.19
N ILE A 142 -2.97 -1.69 -1.18
CA ILE A 142 -3.03 -0.29 -1.64
C ILE A 142 -4.40 0.03 -2.26
N GLU A 143 -4.99 -0.91 -3.00
CA GLU A 143 -6.33 -0.78 -3.54
C GLU A 143 -7.38 -0.69 -2.41
N ALA A 144 -7.32 -1.56 -1.40
CA ALA A 144 -8.16 -1.47 -0.20
C ALA A 144 -8.05 -0.10 0.49
N LEU A 145 -6.83 0.40 0.66
CA LEU A 145 -6.58 1.72 1.27
C LEU A 145 -7.10 2.88 0.41
N SER A 146 -7.04 2.77 -0.91
CA SER A 146 -7.51 3.81 -1.83
C SER A 146 -9.04 3.95 -1.89
N GLU A 147 -9.75 2.88 -1.52
CA GLU A 147 -11.22 2.83 -1.46
C GLU A 147 -11.78 3.32 -0.11
N LEU A 148 -10.92 3.53 0.89
CA LEU A 148 -11.34 4.08 2.19
C LEU A 148 -11.92 5.49 2.01
N ARG A 149 -13.02 5.74 2.71
CA ARG A 149 -13.71 7.03 2.72
C ARG A 149 -13.82 7.54 4.14
N ASP A 150 -13.42 8.78 4.36
CA ASP A 150 -13.65 9.46 5.61
C ASP A 150 -15.07 10.06 5.67
N ALA A 151 -15.51 10.40 6.87
CA ALA A 151 -16.84 10.96 7.08
C ALA A 151 -17.03 12.30 6.35
N TYR A 152 -15.95 13.09 6.18
CA TYR A 152 -15.99 14.35 5.42
C TYR A 152 -16.30 14.11 3.94
N THR A 153 -15.64 13.16 3.34
CA THR A 153 -15.87 12.78 1.93
C THR A 153 -17.29 12.28 1.75
N ILE A 154 -17.81 11.48 2.68
CA ILE A 154 -19.20 10.98 2.64
C ILE A 154 -20.20 12.13 2.79
N ALA A 155 -20.01 13.02 3.77
CA ALA A 155 -20.86 14.18 3.99
C ALA A 155 -20.92 15.07 2.75
N GLY A 156 -19.75 15.39 2.16
CA GLY A 156 -19.67 16.20 0.95
C GLY A 156 -20.33 15.55 -0.26
N THR A 157 -20.16 14.24 -0.45
CA THR A 157 -20.76 13.50 -1.58
C THR A 157 -22.29 13.42 -1.45
N ARG A 158 -22.80 13.29 -0.22
CA ARG A 158 -24.24 13.19 0.06
C ARG A 158 -24.92 14.54 0.28
N GLY A 159 -24.17 15.63 0.43
CA GLY A 159 -24.70 16.97 0.73
C GLY A 159 -25.38 17.07 2.10
N ILE A 160 -24.92 16.29 3.09
CA ILE A 160 -25.48 16.24 4.46
C ILE A 160 -24.46 16.70 5.49
N SER A 161 -24.96 17.09 6.69
CA SER A 161 -24.07 17.44 7.79
C SER A 161 -23.30 16.23 8.34
N MET A 162 -22.13 16.50 8.94
CA MET A 162 -21.32 15.44 9.60
C MET A 162 -22.10 14.67 10.67
N GLU A 163 -22.96 15.37 11.44
CA GLU A 163 -23.80 14.73 12.46
C GLU A 163 -24.74 13.67 11.87
N LYS A 164 -25.31 13.95 10.69
CA LYS A 164 -26.19 12.99 9.98
C LYS A 164 -25.43 11.80 9.43
N VAL A 165 -24.12 11.90 9.16
CA VAL A 165 -23.31 10.74 8.73
C VAL A 165 -23.21 9.70 9.84
N PHE A 166 -23.15 10.15 11.12
CA PHE A 166 -23.00 9.26 12.27
C PHE A 166 -24.31 8.81 12.91
N ARG A 167 -25.37 9.59 12.76
CA ARG A 167 -26.68 9.30 13.38
C ARG A 167 -27.68 8.61 12.43
N GLY A 168 -27.44 8.64 11.13
CA GLY A 168 -28.37 8.12 10.12
C GLY A 168 -29.38 9.16 9.67
#